data_605208ba7f4d70d6f759801ea9e1a832
#
_entry.id   605208ba7f4d70d6f759801ea9e1a832
#
_cell.length_a   1.000
_cell.length_b   1.000
_cell.length_c   1.000
_cell.angle_alpha   90.00
_cell.angle_beta   90.00
_cell.angle_gamma   90.00
#
_symmetry.space_group_name_H-M   'P 1'
#
loop_
_entity.id
_entity.type
_entity.pdbx_description
1 polymer ?
#
loop_
_entity_poly.entity_id
_entity_poly.type
_entity_poly.pdbx_seq_one_letter_code
_entity_poly.pdbx_strand_id
1 'polypeptide(L)'
;MKRQRGMALLSVLLVLTLALLLVEGLVRQQRVTLAATTVYLDTLRLRQALLDAEVRMLAELPRWKNSNPGVVHSRQPWAQPHAWALEDGTRLQGSITDLAGRFNLGWLARPNGRARFERLVQALELTPVALPEGKLLTWREPSQARLLPEVTRPWLARFSPYVAWMPEAGRVNVNTVPAPVLASLGIPLDIARRLEDQAPAEGYATVQAWRGQPGLQGLPLQANDLAVGSRWFRLALTARNGQRRLRLVTDVELAASDGRPRVLRRWIRTIDDEAPAP
;
A
#
# COMPACT_ATOMS: atom_id res chain seq x y z
N MET A 1 -62.83 48.36 21.82
CA MET A 1 -62.73 47.06 21.14
C MET A 1 -61.73 47.00 19.97
N LYS A 2 -61.24 48.10 19.40
CA LYS A 2 -60.23 48.08 18.28
C LYS A 2 -58.81 47.69 18.67
N ARG A 3 -58.36 47.87 19.92
CA ARG A 3 -57.00 47.57 20.43
C ARG A 3 -56.72 46.07 20.63
N GLN A 4 -57.73 45.25 20.95
CA GLN A 4 -57.59 43.82 21.17
C GLN A 4 -57.43 43.00 19.87
N ARG A 5 -57.97 43.51 18.74
CA ARG A 5 -57.81 42.85 17.43
C ARG A 5 -56.42 42.94 16.88
N GLY A 6 -55.64 43.99 17.18
CA GLY A 6 -54.24 44.13 16.77
C GLY A 6 -53.31 43.20 17.52
N MET A 7 -53.53 42.97 18.82
CA MET A 7 -52.73 42.04 19.64
C MET A 7 -52.97 40.57 19.24
N ALA A 8 -54.18 40.18 18.90
CA ALA A 8 -54.49 38.84 18.42
C ALA A 8 -53.78 38.53 17.07
N LEU A 9 -53.73 39.53 16.17
CA LEU A 9 -53.04 39.37 14.89
C LEU A 9 -51.52 39.20 15.07
N LEU A 10 -50.90 39.98 15.95
CA LEU A 10 -49.48 39.90 16.28
C LEU A 10 -49.14 38.55 16.93
N SER A 11 -49.95 38.03 17.84
CA SER A 11 -49.70 36.72 18.45
C SER A 11 -49.85 35.57 17.44
N VAL A 12 -50.81 35.63 16.52
CA VAL A 12 -50.96 34.63 15.46
C VAL A 12 -49.73 34.67 14.50
N LEU A 13 -49.28 35.88 14.16
CA LEU A 13 -48.11 36.05 13.27
C LEU A 13 -46.82 35.54 13.96
N LEU A 14 -46.68 35.78 15.26
CA LEU A 14 -45.56 35.26 16.06
C LEU A 14 -45.56 33.72 16.10
N VAL A 15 -46.73 33.10 16.36
CA VAL A 15 -46.86 31.65 16.38
C VAL A 15 -46.58 31.05 15.00
N LEU A 16 -47.07 31.69 13.94
CA LEU A 16 -46.82 31.23 12.56
C LEU A 16 -45.33 31.30 12.20
N THR A 17 -44.64 32.41 12.52
CA THR A 17 -43.22 32.56 12.29
C THR A 17 -42.40 31.53 13.08
N LEU A 18 -42.75 31.29 14.34
CA LEU A 18 -42.09 30.27 15.16
C LEU A 18 -42.32 28.87 14.57
N ALA A 19 -43.52 28.55 14.13
CA ALA A 19 -43.86 27.28 13.48
C ALA A 19 -43.04 27.08 12.19
N LEU A 20 -42.92 28.13 11.35
CA LEU A 20 -42.09 28.07 10.13
C LEU A 20 -40.62 27.84 10.45
N LEU A 21 -40.06 28.50 11.45
CA LEU A 21 -38.69 28.30 11.89
C LEU A 21 -38.44 26.86 12.38
N LEU A 22 -39.38 26.29 13.11
CA LEU A 22 -39.29 24.90 13.57
C LEU A 22 -39.37 23.90 12.40
N VAL A 23 -40.24 24.14 11.41
CA VAL A 23 -40.35 23.31 10.21
C VAL A 23 -39.06 23.41 9.38
N GLU A 24 -38.50 24.60 9.19
CA GLU A 24 -37.26 24.81 8.49
C GLU A 24 -36.10 24.06 9.19
N GLY A 25 -35.99 24.17 10.50
CA GLY A 25 -35.04 23.43 11.31
C GLY A 25 -35.14 21.91 11.12
N LEU A 26 -36.35 21.38 11.15
CA LEU A 26 -36.64 19.95 10.95
C LEU A 26 -36.24 19.48 9.54
N VAL A 27 -36.60 20.22 8.51
CA VAL A 27 -36.22 19.92 7.11
C VAL A 27 -34.73 19.94 6.91
N ARG A 28 -34.03 20.91 7.50
CA ARG A 28 -32.57 21.00 7.45
C ARG A 28 -31.94 19.78 8.13
N GLN A 29 -32.41 19.40 9.31
CA GLN A 29 -31.92 18.22 10.02
C GLN A 29 -32.13 16.93 9.21
N GLN A 30 -33.33 16.76 8.61
CA GLN A 30 -33.60 15.60 7.73
C GLN A 30 -32.64 15.55 6.52
N ARG A 31 -32.36 16.68 5.87
CA ARG A 31 -31.41 16.73 4.75
C ARG A 31 -30.01 16.30 5.17
N VAL A 32 -29.53 16.76 6.33
CA VAL A 32 -28.21 16.36 6.85
C VAL A 32 -28.17 14.87 7.14
N THR A 33 -29.22 14.34 7.78
CA THR A 33 -29.31 12.90 8.10
C THR A 33 -29.34 12.05 6.83
N LEU A 34 -30.12 12.43 5.81
CA LEU A 34 -30.15 11.74 4.52
C LEU A 34 -28.81 11.78 3.81
N ALA A 35 -28.15 12.94 3.79
CA ALA A 35 -26.82 13.08 3.20
C ALA A 35 -25.79 12.18 3.92
N ALA A 36 -25.77 12.17 5.26
CA ALA A 36 -24.91 11.32 6.05
C ALA A 36 -25.17 9.82 5.79
N THR A 37 -26.43 9.41 5.71
CA THR A 37 -26.81 8.03 5.40
C THR A 37 -26.35 7.61 4.01
N THR A 38 -26.52 8.47 3.00
CA THR A 38 -26.04 8.20 1.64
C THR A 38 -24.52 8.03 1.63
N VAL A 39 -23.79 8.94 2.31
CA VAL A 39 -22.32 8.82 2.48
C VAL A 39 -21.93 7.48 3.07
N TYR A 40 -22.60 7.06 4.11
CA TYR A 40 -22.33 5.81 4.81
C TYR A 40 -22.59 4.59 3.90
N LEU A 41 -23.76 4.55 3.24
CA LEU A 41 -24.10 3.44 2.33
C LEU A 41 -23.15 3.32 1.16
N ASP A 42 -22.76 4.43 0.54
CA ASP A 42 -21.80 4.41 -0.56
C ASP A 42 -20.42 3.93 -0.09
N THR A 43 -20.00 4.32 1.12
CA THR A 43 -18.75 3.84 1.72
C THR A 43 -18.80 2.33 1.96
N LEU A 44 -19.93 1.80 2.45
CA LEU A 44 -20.12 0.36 2.62
C LEU A 44 -20.08 -0.39 1.29
N ARG A 45 -20.74 0.13 0.24
CA ARG A 45 -20.71 -0.46 -1.11
C ARG A 45 -19.28 -0.52 -1.67
N LEU A 46 -18.52 0.58 -1.58
CA LEU A 46 -17.13 0.60 -2.02
C LEU A 46 -16.25 -0.39 -1.23
N ARG A 47 -16.49 -0.47 0.09
CA ARG A 47 -15.78 -1.43 0.94
C ARG A 47 -16.08 -2.87 0.53
N GLN A 48 -17.34 -3.20 0.28
CA GLN A 48 -17.74 -4.53 -0.17
C GLN A 48 -17.11 -4.85 -1.53
N ALA A 49 -17.17 -3.93 -2.48
CA ALA A 49 -16.55 -4.08 -3.79
C ALA A 49 -15.03 -4.37 -3.70
N LEU A 50 -14.33 -3.69 -2.77
CA LEU A 50 -12.91 -3.95 -2.51
C LEU A 50 -12.66 -5.35 -1.95
N LEU A 51 -13.49 -5.81 -1.01
CA LEU A 51 -13.34 -7.14 -0.39
C LEU A 51 -13.63 -8.26 -1.41
N ASP A 52 -14.64 -8.09 -2.25
CA ASP A 52 -14.96 -9.05 -3.32
C ASP A 52 -13.84 -9.11 -4.36
N ALA A 53 -13.29 -7.96 -4.72
CA ALA A 53 -12.13 -7.86 -5.61
C ALA A 53 -10.88 -8.52 -5.02
N GLU A 54 -10.65 -8.32 -3.71
CA GLU A 54 -9.56 -8.97 -2.99
C GLU A 54 -9.66 -10.48 -3.05
N VAL A 55 -10.83 -11.04 -2.72
CA VAL A 55 -11.06 -12.49 -2.76
C VAL A 55 -10.77 -13.05 -4.15
N ARG A 56 -11.26 -12.37 -5.20
CA ARG A 56 -11.03 -12.77 -6.59
C ARG A 56 -9.54 -12.77 -6.94
N MET A 57 -8.83 -11.69 -6.67
CA MET A 57 -7.40 -11.61 -7.00
C MET A 57 -6.55 -12.59 -6.18
N LEU A 58 -6.90 -12.81 -4.90
CA LEU A 58 -6.21 -13.79 -4.06
C LEU A 58 -6.43 -15.23 -4.55
N ALA A 59 -7.59 -15.56 -5.10
CA ALA A 59 -7.86 -16.86 -5.69
C ALA A 59 -7.06 -17.12 -6.98
N GLU A 60 -6.77 -16.07 -7.75
CA GLU A 60 -6.00 -16.16 -9.00
C GLU A 60 -4.48 -16.14 -8.77
N LEU A 61 -4.00 -15.51 -7.67
CA LEU A 61 -2.57 -15.33 -7.41
C LEU A 61 -1.76 -16.65 -7.44
N PRO A 62 -2.21 -17.77 -6.85
CA PRO A 62 -1.50 -19.05 -6.96
C PRO A 62 -1.41 -19.56 -8.39
N ARG A 63 -2.47 -19.38 -9.20
CA ARG A 63 -2.49 -19.80 -10.60
C ARG A 63 -1.49 -19.04 -11.44
N TRP A 64 -1.44 -17.71 -11.26
CA TRP A 64 -0.46 -16.86 -11.96
C TRP A 64 0.98 -17.19 -11.58
N LYS A 65 1.25 -17.44 -10.28
CA LYS A 65 2.58 -17.84 -9.81
C LYS A 65 3.02 -19.18 -10.40
N ASN A 66 2.10 -20.13 -10.53
CA ASN A 66 2.41 -21.50 -10.99
C ASN A 66 2.69 -21.59 -12.50
N SER A 67 2.43 -20.53 -13.26
CA SER A 67 2.80 -20.48 -14.70
C SER A 67 4.32 -20.62 -14.91
N ASN A 68 5.13 -20.21 -13.90
CA ASN A 68 6.59 -20.36 -13.88
C ASN A 68 7.02 -20.82 -12.47
N PRO A 69 6.99 -22.12 -12.18
CA PRO A 69 7.30 -22.62 -10.85
C PRO A 69 8.70 -22.21 -10.40
N GLY A 70 8.79 -21.60 -9.23
CA GLY A 70 10.06 -21.22 -8.60
C GLY A 70 10.63 -19.87 -9.01
N VAL A 71 10.21 -19.27 -10.14
CA VAL A 71 10.66 -17.95 -10.58
C VAL A 71 9.53 -16.94 -10.47
N VAL A 72 9.80 -15.78 -9.87
CA VAL A 72 8.85 -14.67 -9.75
C VAL A 72 9.48 -13.40 -10.32
N HIS A 73 8.86 -12.80 -11.33
CA HIS A 73 9.35 -11.58 -11.98
C HIS A 73 8.22 -10.62 -12.35
N SER A 74 8.54 -9.34 -12.54
CA SER A 74 7.57 -8.24 -12.72
C SER A 74 6.81 -8.27 -14.05
N ARG A 75 7.21 -9.09 -15.02
CA ARG A 75 6.52 -9.23 -16.32
C ARG A 75 5.53 -10.38 -16.36
N GLN A 76 5.38 -11.13 -15.27
CA GLN A 76 4.35 -12.17 -15.15
C GLN A 76 2.94 -11.56 -15.08
N PRO A 77 1.88 -12.31 -15.47
CA PRO A 77 0.50 -11.80 -15.50
C PRO A 77 0.02 -11.21 -14.18
N TRP A 78 0.45 -11.77 -13.05
CA TRP A 78 0.08 -11.28 -11.71
C TRP A 78 0.57 -9.85 -11.42
N ALA A 79 1.68 -9.43 -12.02
CA ALA A 79 2.28 -8.12 -11.80
C ALA A 79 1.66 -7.01 -12.67
N GLN A 80 0.83 -7.39 -13.66
CA GLN A 80 0.18 -6.42 -14.52
C GLN A 80 -0.95 -5.70 -13.78
N PRO A 81 -1.18 -4.42 -14.08
CA PRO A 81 -2.32 -3.69 -13.55
C PRO A 81 -3.64 -4.34 -13.98
N HIS A 82 -4.58 -4.48 -13.05
CA HIS A 82 -5.92 -4.97 -13.29
C HIS A 82 -6.91 -3.82 -13.14
N ALA A 83 -7.86 -3.69 -14.08
CA ALA A 83 -8.92 -2.70 -14.01
C ALA A 83 -10.23 -3.30 -14.52
N TRP A 84 -11.32 -3.02 -13.80
CA TRP A 84 -12.68 -3.43 -14.19
C TRP A 84 -13.70 -2.46 -13.60
N ALA A 85 -14.92 -2.51 -14.13
CA ALA A 85 -16.04 -1.72 -13.65
C ALA A 85 -17.19 -2.65 -13.24
N LEU A 86 -17.92 -2.24 -12.21
CA LEU A 86 -19.16 -2.90 -11.78
C LEU A 86 -20.36 -2.23 -12.45
N GLU A 87 -21.50 -2.90 -12.45
CA GLU A 87 -22.76 -2.42 -13.07
C GLU A 87 -23.26 -1.11 -12.46
N ASP A 88 -22.99 -0.87 -11.17
CA ASP A 88 -23.33 0.37 -10.46
C ASP A 88 -22.42 1.57 -10.79
N GLY A 89 -21.50 1.42 -11.75
CA GLY A 89 -20.54 2.44 -12.17
C GLY A 89 -19.30 2.54 -11.28
N THR A 90 -19.15 1.68 -10.27
CA THR A 90 -17.94 1.59 -9.45
C THR A 90 -16.77 1.08 -10.30
N ARG A 91 -15.68 1.84 -10.33
CA ARG A 91 -14.43 1.48 -11.00
C ARG A 91 -13.44 0.90 -9.99
N LEU A 92 -12.88 -0.24 -10.32
CA LEU A 92 -11.89 -0.93 -9.53
C LEU A 92 -10.56 -0.97 -10.27
N GLN A 93 -9.48 -0.72 -9.54
CA GLN A 93 -8.11 -0.89 -10.01
C GLN A 93 -7.33 -1.71 -8.99
N GLY A 94 -6.57 -2.67 -9.48
CA GLY A 94 -5.78 -3.57 -8.66
C GLY A 94 -4.36 -3.71 -9.17
N SER A 95 -3.42 -3.87 -8.25
CA SER A 95 -2.03 -4.21 -8.55
C SER A 95 -1.50 -5.18 -7.50
N ILE A 96 -0.59 -6.05 -7.91
CA ILE A 96 0.14 -6.94 -7.02
C ILE A 96 1.61 -6.59 -7.11
N THR A 97 2.28 -6.54 -5.98
CA THR A 97 3.72 -6.26 -5.88
C THR A 97 4.39 -7.37 -5.07
N ASP A 98 5.53 -7.84 -5.53
CA ASP A 98 6.36 -8.75 -4.77
C ASP A 98 7.05 -8.01 -3.61
N LEU A 99 6.82 -8.46 -2.39
CA LEU A 99 7.46 -7.87 -1.20
C LEU A 99 8.89 -8.33 -1.02
N ALA A 100 9.29 -9.48 -1.58
CA ALA A 100 10.68 -9.95 -1.54
C ALA A 100 11.61 -9.07 -2.39
N GLY A 101 11.09 -8.25 -3.30
CA GLY A 101 11.86 -7.20 -3.98
C GLY A 101 12.06 -5.94 -3.13
N ARG A 102 11.62 -5.90 -1.88
CA ARG A 102 11.71 -4.73 -0.99
C ARG A 102 12.71 -4.98 0.14
N PHE A 103 13.23 -3.90 0.72
CA PHE A 103 14.01 -3.98 1.95
C PHE A 103 13.11 -4.47 3.09
N ASN A 104 13.44 -5.62 3.67
CA ASN A 104 12.66 -6.14 4.78
C ASN A 104 13.03 -5.39 6.08
N LEU A 105 12.06 -4.70 6.66
CA LEU A 105 12.20 -3.98 7.93
C LEU A 105 12.65 -4.91 9.08
N GLY A 106 12.33 -6.20 8.99
CA GLY A 106 12.82 -7.21 9.94
C GLY A 106 14.34 -7.38 9.95
N TRP A 107 15.06 -6.91 8.90
CA TRP A 107 16.53 -6.94 8.91
C TRP A 107 17.14 -5.95 9.88
N LEU A 108 16.43 -4.90 10.30
CA LEU A 108 16.92 -3.94 11.30
C LEU A 108 17.28 -4.60 12.64
N ALA A 109 16.71 -5.77 12.93
CA ALA A 109 17.06 -6.58 14.10
C ALA A 109 18.33 -7.44 13.91
N ARG A 110 18.96 -7.42 12.70
CA ARG A 110 20.14 -8.21 12.40
C ARG A 110 21.43 -7.38 12.52
N PRO A 111 22.60 -8.01 12.73
CA PRO A 111 23.86 -7.30 12.88
C PRO A 111 24.18 -6.32 11.74
N ASN A 112 23.91 -6.70 10.48
CA ASN A 112 24.18 -5.85 9.30
C ASN A 112 22.98 -4.98 8.87
N GLY A 113 21.87 -5.03 9.61
CA GLY A 113 20.62 -4.38 9.22
C GLY A 113 20.71 -2.87 9.18
N ARG A 114 21.40 -2.27 10.17
CA ARG A 114 21.64 -0.82 10.23
C ARG A 114 22.43 -0.33 9.03
N ALA A 115 23.56 -0.95 8.75
CA ALA A 115 24.40 -0.57 7.61
C ALA A 115 23.67 -0.74 6.27
N ARG A 116 22.81 -1.76 6.13
CA ARG A 116 21.95 -1.92 4.95
C ARG A 116 20.90 -0.81 4.86
N PHE A 117 20.30 -0.44 5.97
CA PHE A 117 19.32 0.65 6.03
C PHE A 117 19.96 2.00 5.66
N GLU A 118 21.13 2.31 6.20
CA GLU A 118 21.87 3.53 5.89
C GLU A 118 22.20 3.62 4.40
N ARG A 119 22.68 2.52 3.78
CA ARG A 119 22.88 2.47 2.33
C ARG A 119 21.60 2.65 1.53
N LEU A 120 20.46 2.11 2.00
CA LEU A 120 19.17 2.35 1.35
C LEU A 120 18.79 3.84 1.40
N VAL A 121 18.90 4.47 2.57
CA VAL A 121 18.61 5.90 2.76
C VAL A 121 19.50 6.75 1.85
N GLN A 122 20.80 6.42 1.77
CA GLN A 122 21.75 7.07 0.87
C GLN A 122 21.37 6.87 -0.61
N ALA A 123 21.05 5.65 -1.03
CA ALA A 123 20.68 5.35 -2.42
C ALA A 123 19.38 6.03 -2.84
N LEU A 124 18.49 6.34 -1.89
CA LEU A 124 17.26 7.12 -2.10
C LEU A 124 17.49 8.64 -2.01
N GLU A 125 18.72 9.08 -1.76
CA GLU A 125 19.07 10.50 -1.56
C GLU A 125 18.22 11.16 -0.49
N LEU A 126 17.93 10.43 0.59
CA LEU A 126 17.16 10.91 1.72
C LEU A 126 18.10 11.44 2.80
N THR A 127 17.60 12.40 3.59
CA THR A 127 18.31 12.87 4.78
C THR A 127 18.61 11.68 5.69
N PRO A 128 19.87 11.48 6.12
CA PRO A 128 20.21 10.43 7.07
C PRO A 128 19.39 10.56 8.35
N VAL A 129 19.00 9.43 8.93
CA VAL A 129 18.26 9.36 10.18
C VAL A 129 19.01 8.49 11.18
N ALA A 130 19.10 8.97 12.42
CA ALA A 130 19.75 8.25 13.49
C ALA A 130 18.82 7.16 14.04
N LEU A 131 19.18 5.90 13.83
CA LEU A 131 18.47 4.78 14.45
C LEU A 131 18.87 4.67 15.93
N PRO A 132 17.91 4.45 16.85
CA PRO A 132 18.18 4.32 18.28
C PRO A 132 19.24 3.24 18.56
N GLU A 133 20.22 3.55 19.40
CA GLU A 133 21.26 2.63 19.81
C GLU A 133 20.78 1.64 20.87
N GLY A 134 21.43 0.47 20.96
CA GLY A 134 21.20 -0.50 22.04
C GLY A 134 19.86 -1.22 22.02
N LYS A 135 18.97 -0.95 21.05
CA LYS A 135 17.66 -1.60 20.92
C LYS A 135 17.56 -2.35 19.58
N LEU A 136 17.01 -3.55 19.64
CA LEU A 136 16.58 -4.27 18.43
C LEU A 136 15.36 -3.53 17.86
N LEU A 137 15.50 -2.99 16.65
CA LEU A 137 14.40 -2.31 15.98
C LEU A 137 13.52 -3.37 15.30
N THR A 138 12.30 -3.49 15.80
CA THR A 138 11.29 -4.44 15.29
C THR A 138 10.20 -3.70 14.53
N TRP A 139 10.58 -2.90 13.53
CA TRP A 139 9.59 -2.20 12.71
C TRP A 139 8.81 -3.18 11.85
N ARG A 140 7.50 -3.05 11.92
CA ARG A 140 6.55 -3.83 11.12
C ARG A 140 5.87 -3.02 10.03
N GLU A 141 6.01 -1.69 10.09
CA GLU A 141 5.42 -0.76 9.12
C GLU A 141 6.37 0.39 8.80
N PRO A 142 6.40 0.85 7.54
CA PRO A 142 7.21 2.02 7.16
C PRO A 142 6.86 3.28 7.95
N SER A 143 5.58 3.42 8.35
CA SER A 143 5.08 4.55 9.14
C SER A 143 5.74 4.69 10.51
N GLN A 144 6.31 3.62 11.06
CA GLN A 144 7.04 3.66 12.33
C GLN A 144 8.33 4.48 12.25
N ALA A 145 8.85 4.71 11.03
CA ALA A 145 9.96 5.64 10.83
C ALA A 145 9.63 7.07 11.31
N ARG A 146 8.34 7.45 11.37
CA ARG A 146 7.90 8.75 11.93
C ARG A 146 8.22 8.96 13.41
N LEU A 147 8.61 7.89 14.11
CA LEU A 147 9.09 8.00 15.49
C LEU A 147 10.49 8.65 15.56
N LEU A 148 11.16 8.79 14.41
CA LEU A 148 12.45 9.49 14.31
C LEU A 148 12.20 10.96 13.96
N PRO A 149 12.85 11.91 14.67
CA PRO A 149 12.59 13.35 14.50
C PRO A 149 12.84 13.88 13.09
N GLU A 150 13.82 13.29 12.38
CA GLU A 150 14.23 13.73 11.05
C GLU A 150 13.28 13.25 9.94
N VAL A 151 12.35 12.34 10.25
CA VAL A 151 11.45 11.75 9.25
C VAL A 151 10.25 12.63 8.98
N THR A 152 10.28 13.32 7.85
CA THR A 152 9.18 14.14 7.33
C THR A 152 8.19 13.33 6.48
N ARG A 153 7.02 13.92 6.14
CA ARG A 153 6.08 13.30 5.19
C ARG A 153 6.71 13.02 3.82
N PRO A 154 7.44 13.96 3.17
CA PRO A 154 8.13 13.70 1.90
C PRO A 154 9.18 12.60 2.01
N TRP A 155 9.96 12.58 3.11
CA TRP A 155 10.92 11.52 3.38
C TRP A 155 10.23 10.14 3.37
N LEU A 156 9.14 10.01 4.13
CA LEU A 156 8.41 8.76 4.23
C LEU A 156 7.77 8.35 2.89
N ALA A 157 7.25 9.30 2.12
CA ALA A 157 6.68 9.03 0.80
C ALA A 157 7.71 8.44 -0.18
N ARG A 158 8.96 8.94 -0.15
CA ARG A 158 10.06 8.39 -0.98
C ARG A 158 10.58 7.06 -0.44
N PHE A 159 10.59 6.83 0.85
CA PHE A 159 11.08 5.62 1.50
C PHE A 159 10.12 4.43 1.39
N SER A 160 8.82 4.67 1.65
CA SER A 160 7.80 3.62 1.78
C SER A 160 7.69 2.66 0.58
N PRO A 161 7.88 3.09 -0.68
CA PRO A 161 7.81 2.18 -1.82
C PRO A 161 8.90 1.11 -1.85
N TYR A 162 10.01 1.33 -1.16
CA TYR A 162 11.19 0.46 -1.19
C TYR A 162 11.29 -0.50 0.00
N VAL A 163 10.36 -0.42 0.94
CA VAL A 163 10.41 -1.21 2.17
C VAL A 163 9.14 -2.01 2.39
N ALA A 164 9.27 -3.14 3.06
CA ALA A 164 8.16 -3.97 3.48
C ALA A 164 8.54 -4.70 4.78
N TRP A 165 7.55 -5.19 5.51
CA TRP A 165 7.77 -6.12 6.58
C TRP A 165 7.30 -7.51 6.17
N MET A 166 8.15 -8.51 6.41
CA MET A 166 7.84 -9.91 6.21
C MET A 166 8.15 -10.67 7.52
N PRO A 167 7.34 -11.66 7.90
CA PRO A 167 7.50 -12.39 9.18
C PRO A 167 8.85 -13.07 9.33
N GLU A 168 9.41 -13.52 8.22
CA GLU A 168 10.71 -14.15 8.16
C GLU A 168 11.73 -13.19 7.58
N ALA A 169 12.97 -13.41 7.90
CA ALA A 169 14.08 -12.74 7.28
C ALA A 169 14.24 -13.22 5.82
N GLY A 170 13.31 -12.78 4.98
CA GLY A 170 13.20 -13.20 3.60
C GLY A 170 14.45 -12.89 2.79
N ARG A 171 14.67 -13.70 1.76
CA ARG A 171 15.67 -13.46 0.72
C ARG A 171 15.15 -12.40 -0.24
N VAL A 172 16.08 -11.61 -0.80
CA VAL A 172 15.73 -10.62 -1.85
C VAL A 172 15.50 -11.36 -3.17
N ASN A 173 14.36 -11.11 -3.79
CA ASN A 173 14.10 -11.61 -5.13
C ASN A 173 14.80 -10.71 -6.17
N VAL A 174 15.84 -11.23 -6.81
CA VAL A 174 16.66 -10.50 -7.78
C VAL A 174 15.91 -10.09 -9.04
N ASN A 175 14.73 -10.68 -9.30
CA ASN A 175 13.90 -10.41 -10.47
C ASN A 175 12.87 -9.28 -10.26
N THR A 176 12.71 -8.80 -9.01
CA THR A 176 11.71 -7.77 -8.69
C THR A 176 12.29 -6.64 -7.83
N VAL A 177 13.56 -6.76 -7.47
CA VAL A 177 14.25 -5.82 -6.60
C VAL A 177 14.63 -4.55 -7.36
N PRO A 178 14.25 -3.33 -6.88
CA PRO A 178 14.69 -2.08 -7.47
C PRO A 178 16.13 -1.72 -7.07
N ALA A 179 16.79 -0.92 -7.89
CA ALA A 179 18.19 -0.53 -7.72
C ALA A 179 18.55 0.02 -6.32
N PRO A 180 17.75 0.88 -5.64
CA PRO A 180 18.08 1.33 -4.30
C PRO A 180 18.15 0.20 -3.26
N VAL A 181 17.31 -0.83 -3.41
CA VAL A 181 17.33 -2.00 -2.51
C VAL A 181 18.54 -2.88 -2.79
N LEU A 182 18.93 -3.04 -4.06
CA LEU A 182 20.20 -3.69 -4.42
C LEU A 182 21.40 -2.94 -3.82
N ALA A 183 21.39 -1.62 -3.88
CA ALA A 183 22.44 -0.78 -3.28
C ALA A 183 22.54 -0.99 -1.75
N SER A 184 21.42 -1.25 -1.07
CA SER A 184 21.42 -1.58 0.35
C SER A 184 22.21 -2.85 0.68
N LEU A 185 22.34 -3.78 -0.28
CA LEU A 185 23.13 -5.01 -0.13
C LEU A 185 24.63 -4.78 -0.36
N GLY A 186 25.05 -3.56 -0.75
CA GLY A 186 26.44 -3.20 -1.02
C GLY A 186 26.82 -3.22 -2.49
N ILE A 187 25.86 -3.27 -3.41
CA ILE A 187 26.09 -3.13 -4.84
C ILE A 187 26.16 -1.63 -5.17
N PRO A 188 27.16 -1.14 -5.91
CA PRO A 188 27.19 0.24 -6.38
C PRO A 188 25.93 0.61 -7.13
N LEU A 189 25.38 1.82 -6.88
CA LEU A 189 24.04 2.21 -7.37
C LEU A 189 23.98 2.24 -8.91
N ASP A 190 25.06 2.60 -9.58
CA ASP A 190 25.16 2.58 -11.04
C ASP A 190 25.11 1.14 -11.61
N ILE A 191 25.73 0.18 -10.93
CA ILE A 191 25.63 -1.25 -11.27
C ILE A 191 24.21 -1.74 -10.98
N ALA A 192 23.65 -1.38 -9.84
CA ALA A 192 22.28 -1.77 -9.46
C ALA A 192 21.25 -1.28 -10.49
N ARG A 193 21.38 -0.04 -10.99
CA ARG A 193 20.50 0.51 -12.05
C ARG A 193 20.66 -0.27 -13.36
N ARG A 194 21.88 -0.58 -13.79
CA ARG A 194 22.09 -1.39 -14.99
C ARG A 194 21.45 -2.78 -14.88
N LEU A 195 21.58 -3.43 -13.72
CA LEU A 195 20.95 -4.73 -13.47
C LEU A 195 19.44 -4.69 -13.53
N GLU A 196 18.80 -3.62 -13.01
CA GLU A 196 17.37 -3.40 -13.09
C GLU A 196 16.92 -3.18 -14.54
N ASP A 197 17.62 -2.30 -15.28
CA ASP A 197 17.28 -1.95 -16.67
C ASP A 197 17.49 -3.11 -17.66
N GLN A 198 18.51 -3.94 -17.43
CA GLN A 198 18.90 -5.05 -18.30
C GLN A 198 18.35 -6.40 -17.86
N ALA A 199 17.41 -6.41 -16.90
CA ALA A 199 16.80 -7.65 -16.41
C ALA A 199 16.12 -8.42 -17.58
N PRO A 200 16.39 -9.74 -17.74
CA PRO A 200 15.77 -10.55 -18.76
C PRO A 200 14.23 -10.51 -18.69
N ALA A 201 13.57 -10.66 -19.84
CA ALA A 201 12.10 -10.65 -19.91
C ALA A 201 11.48 -11.73 -19.02
N GLU A 202 12.08 -12.92 -18.99
CA GLU A 202 11.65 -14.09 -18.22
C GLU A 202 12.24 -14.12 -16.80
N GLY A 203 12.99 -13.07 -16.42
CA GLY A 203 13.76 -13.06 -15.18
C GLY A 203 14.96 -14.00 -15.22
N TYR A 204 15.75 -13.98 -14.16
CA TYR A 204 16.84 -14.93 -13.97
C TYR A 204 16.28 -16.24 -13.39
N ALA A 205 16.63 -17.36 -14.02
CA ALA A 205 16.18 -18.68 -13.54
C ALA A 205 16.85 -19.12 -12.24
N THR A 206 18.08 -18.64 -11.97
CA THR A 206 18.84 -18.97 -10.78
C THR A 206 19.59 -17.77 -10.23
N VAL A 207 19.85 -17.75 -8.92
CA VAL A 207 20.72 -16.76 -8.27
C VAL A 207 22.13 -16.78 -8.87
N GLN A 208 22.61 -17.95 -9.29
CA GLN A 208 23.93 -18.08 -9.91
C GLN A 208 24.01 -17.35 -11.26
N ALA A 209 22.98 -17.48 -12.10
CA ALA A 209 22.89 -16.77 -13.38
C ALA A 209 22.88 -15.24 -13.17
N TRP A 210 22.19 -14.75 -12.14
CA TRP A 210 22.21 -13.34 -11.77
C TRP A 210 23.58 -12.90 -11.24
N ARG A 211 24.23 -13.68 -10.35
CA ARG A 211 25.56 -13.36 -9.82
C ARG A 211 26.66 -13.34 -10.89
N GLY A 212 26.46 -14.03 -12.01
CA GLY A 212 27.34 -14.00 -13.16
C GLY A 212 27.31 -12.70 -13.96
N GLN A 213 26.41 -11.76 -13.64
CA GLN A 213 26.30 -10.52 -14.38
C GLN A 213 27.52 -9.60 -14.17
N PRO A 214 27.89 -8.80 -15.21
CA PRO A 214 29.00 -7.87 -15.12
C PRO A 214 28.83 -6.90 -13.93
N GLY A 215 29.93 -6.70 -13.20
CA GLY A 215 29.96 -5.80 -12.03
C GLY A 215 29.54 -6.43 -10.70
N LEU A 216 29.05 -7.67 -10.68
CA LEU A 216 28.76 -8.40 -9.44
C LEU A 216 29.93 -9.26 -8.95
N GLN A 217 30.92 -9.48 -9.79
CA GLN A 217 32.10 -10.28 -9.46
C GLN A 217 32.92 -9.61 -8.35
N GLY A 218 33.33 -10.41 -7.35
CA GLY A 218 34.12 -9.91 -6.21
C GLY A 218 33.31 -9.16 -5.14
N LEU A 219 32.01 -8.89 -5.35
CA LEU A 219 31.18 -8.29 -4.31
C LEU A 219 30.84 -9.32 -3.21
N PRO A 220 30.85 -8.92 -1.92
CA PRO A 220 30.60 -9.81 -0.79
C PRO A 220 29.10 -10.14 -0.63
N LEU A 221 28.45 -10.57 -1.71
CA LEU A 221 27.03 -10.92 -1.73
C LEU A 221 26.83 -12.33 -1.19
N GLN A 222 26.04 -12.45 -0.14
CA GLN A 222 25.71 -13.76 0.43
C GLN A 222 24.59 -14.41 -0.39
N ALA A 223 24.85 -15.58 -0.95
CA ALA A 223 23.85 -16.32 -1.74
C ALA A 223 22.57 -16.61 -0.94
N ASN A 224 22.69 -16.79 0.38
CA ASN A 224 21.58 -17.04 1.28
C ASN A 224 20.63 -15.83 1.47
N ASP A 225 21.07 -14.63 1.11
CA ASP A 225 20.23 -13.42 1.13
C ASP A 225 19.43 -13.23 -0.17
N LEU A 226 19.69 -14.05 -1.19
CA LEU A 226 19.16 -13.88 -2.55
C LEU A 226 18.24 -15.04 -2.95
N ALA A 227 17.25 -14.73 -3.77
CA ALA A 227 16.32 -15.70 -4.38
C ALA A 227 15.92 -15.24 -5.78
N VAL A 228 15.33 -16.13 -6.57
CA VAL A 228 14.67 -15.80 -7.85
C VAL A 228 13.15 -15.90 -7.74
N GLY A 229 12.64 -16.29 -6.60
CA GLY A 229 11.23 -16.46 -6.32
C GLY A 229 10.79 -15.76 -5.04
N SER A 230 9.50 -15.69 -4.84
CA SER A 230 8.87 -15.10 -3.66
C SER A 230 7.62 -15.87 -3.25
N ARG A 231 7.23 -15.68 -2.01
CA ARG A 231 5.93 -16.11 -1.48
C ARG A 231 5.17 -14.97 -0.80
N TRP A 232 5.73 -13.76 -0.75
CA TRP A 232 5.12 -12.61 -0.10
C TRP A 232 4.73 -11.56 -1.13
N PHE A 233 3.46 -11.20 -1.12
CA PHE A 233 2.92 -10.26 -2.09
C PHE A 233 2.08 -9.20 -1.39
N ARG A 234 2.04 -8.00 -1.96
CA ARG A 234 1.12 -6.93 -1.60
C ARG A 234 0.10 -6.76 -2.69
N LEU A 235 -1.15 -6.93 -2.34
CA LEU A 235 -2.29 -6.54 -3.15
C LEU A 235 -2.72 -5.14 -2.77
N ALA A 236 -2.80 -4.24 -3.74
CA ALA A 236 -3.33 -2.90 -3.58
C ALA A 236 -4.53 -2.72 -4.50
N LEU A 237 -5.70 -2.44 -3.93
CA LEU A 237 -6.96 -2.23 -4.63
C LEU A 237 -7.47 -0.82 -4.37
N THR A 238 -8.00 -0.18 -5.40
CA THR A 238 -8.70 1.09 -5.30
C THR A 238 -10.08 0.96 -5.90
N ALA A 239 -11.12 1.36 -5.16
CA ALA A 239 -12.48 1.48 -5.65
C ALA A 239 -12.86 2.96 -5.71
N ARG A 240 -13.47 3.37 -6.82
CA ARG A 240 -13.97 4.74 -7.04
C ARG A 240 -15.40 4.71 -7.54
N ASN A 241 -16.26 5.54 -6.89
CA ASN A 241 -17.58 5.86 -7.40
C ASN A 241 -17.84 7.35 -7.16
N GLY A 242 -18.07 8.10 -8.23
CA GLY A 242 -18.13 9.57 -8.18
C GLY A 242 -16.85 10.18 -7.62
N GLN A 243 -17.00 11.00 -6.58
CA GLN A 243 -15.88 11.67 -5.89
C GLN A 243 -15.27 10.80 -4.77
N ARG A 244 -15.86 9.67 -4.48
CA ARG A 244 -15.40 8.83 -3.36
C ARG A 244 -14.40 7.81 -3.84
N ARG A 245 -13.34 7.66 -3.04
CA ARG A 245 -12.29 6.70 -3.32
C ARG A 245 -11.86 5.99 -2.04
N LEU A 246 -11.88 4.68 -2.06
CA LEU A 246 -11.33 3.82 -1.01
C LEU A 246 -10.17 3.01 -1.55
N ARG A 247 -9.17 2.79 -0.72
CA ARG A 247 -8.03 1.91 -1.01
C ARG A 247 -7.95 0.82 0.05
N LEU A 248 -7.86 -0.41 -0.42
CA LEU A 248 -7.52 -1.59 0.38
C LEU A 248 -6.10 -2.02 0.02
N VAL A 249 -5.30 -2.31 1.03
CA VAL A 249 -3.98 -2.92 0.85
C VAL A 249 -3.90 -4.15 1.73
N THR A 250 -3.50 -5.27 1.14
CA THR A 250 -3.39 -6.55 1.81
C THR A 250 -2.03 -7.17 1.53
N ASP A 251 -1.27 -7.44 2.58
CA ASP A 251 -0.04 -8.23 2.50
C ASP A 251 -0.39 -9.69 2.71
N VAL A 252 0.08 -10.55 1.81
CA VAL A 252 -0.21 -11.98 1.82
C VAL A 252 1.05 -12.80 1.71
N GLU A 253 1.00 -14.00 2.28
CA GLU A 253 1.97 -15.05 2.07
C GLU A 253 1.30 -16.21 1.36
N LEU A 254 1.92 -16.71 0.30
CA LEU A 254 1.54 -18.00 -0.29
C LEU A 254 2.19 -19.10 0.54
N ALA A 255 1.37 -19.94 1.15
CA ALA A 255 1.87 -21.04 1.98
C ALA A 255 2.80 -21.95 1.18
N ALA A 256 3.87 -22.41 1.82
CA ALA A 256 4.87 -23.25 1.16
C ALA A 256 4.30 -24.64 0.81
N SER A 257 3.33 -25.13 1.60
CA SER A 257 2.78 -26.48 1.47
C SER A 257 1.79 -26.64 0.31
N ASP A 258 0.89 -25.67 0.12
CA ASP A 258 -0.24 -25.77 -0.82
C ASP A 258 -0.42 -24.52 -1.69
N GLY A 259 0.44 -23.52 -1.53
CA GLY A 259 0.36 -22.25 -2.27
C GLY A 259 -0.83 -21.38 -1.90
N ARG A 260 -1.64 -21.74 -0.90
CA ARG A 260 -2.81 -20.96 -0.52
C ARG A 260 -2.41 -19.61 0.06
N PRO A 261 -3.11 -18.53 -0.30
CA PRO A 261 -2.83 -17.22 0.22
C PRO A 261 -3.27 -17.12 1.69
N ARG A 262 -2.34 -16.71 2.56
CA ARG A 262 -2.58 -16.36 3.96
C ARG A 262 -2.43 -14.86 4.12
N VAL A 263 -3.50 -14.18 4.55
CA VAL A 263 -3.45 -12.75 4.84
C VAL A 263 -2.60 -12.53 6.09
N LEU A 264 -1.55 -11.74 5.93
CA LEU A 264 -0.66 -11.30 7.02
C LEU A 264 -1.18 -10.02 7.65
N ARG A 265 -1.64 -9.09 6.79
CA ARG A 265 -2.06 -7.76 7.20
C ARG A 265 -3.03 -7.20 6.16
N ARG A 266 -4.03 -6.44 6.64
CA ARG A 266 -5.01 -5.76 5.80
C ARG A 266 -5.35 -4.41 6.40
N TRP A 267 -5.48 -3.37 5.55
CA TRP A 267 -6.03 -2.08 5.94
C TRP A 267 -6.80 -1.44 4.80
N ILE A 268 -7.86 -0.71 5.17
CA ILE A 268 -8.69 0.07 4.25
C ILE A 268 -8.62 1.52 4.71
N ARG A 269 -8.46 2.44 3.76
CA ARG A 269 -8.47 3.88 4.02
C ARG A 269 -9.22 4.62 2.93
N THR A 270 -9.83 5.74 3.28
CA THR A 270 -10.29 6.74 2.32
C THR A 270 -9.06 7.45 1.72
N ILE A 271 -9.11 7.74 0.44
CA ILE A 271 -8.11 8.55 -0.26
C ILE A 271 -8.80 9.84 -0.65
N ASP A 272 -8.33 10.96 -0.10
CA ASP A 272 -8.68 12.29 -0.58
C ASP A 272 -7.90 12.56 -1.88
N ASP A 273 -8.50 13.28 -2.83
CA ASP A 273 -7.91 13.48 -4.18
C ASP A 273 -6.55 14.21 -4.17
N GLU A 274 -6.14 14.80 -3.03
CA GLU A 274 -4.88 15.55 -2.89
C GLU A 274 -3.66 14.72 -2.46
N ALA A 275 -3.82 13.45 -2.08
CA ALA A 275 -2.67 12.64 -1.65
C ALA A 275 -2.11 11.84 -2.83
N PRO A 276 -0.86 12.11 -3.30
CA PRO A 276 -0.19 11.24 -4.26
C PRO A 276 -0.13 9.80 -3.70
N ALA A 277 -0.34 8.83 -4.57
CA ALA A 277 -0.19 7.41 -4.21
C ALA A 277 1.24 7.18 -3.67
N PRO A 278 1.41 6.54 -2.52
CA PRO A 278 2.73 6.14 -2.03
C PRO A 278 3.33 5.04 -2.90
#